data_5aa4ea8d7e38d7461bb111cf724a1965
#
_entry.id   5aa4ea8d7e38d7461bb111cf724a1965
#
_cell.length_a   1.000
_cell.length_b   1.000
_cell.length_c   1.000
_cell.angle_alpha   90.00
_cell.angle_beta   90.00
_cell.angle_gamma   90.00
#
_symmetry.space_group_name_H-M   'P 1'
#
loop_
_entity.id
_entity.type
_entity.pdbx_description
1 polymer ?
#
loop_
_entity_poly.entity_id
_entity_poly.type
_entity_poly.pdbx_seq_one_letter_code
_entity_poly.pdbx_strand_id
1 'polypeptide(L)'
;HAMLMGLVKEAADTSSEFSRYDVAEPLHDINAPNNMNIFSLLSRGQAFGTFIPGVLGGLLDGTIDAPMAEAVTKSAWLDTIRAANDAYLPGSFTTFAAFEYTSSSDDQGNLHRNVIFRDSARLPAVPFSRFNSQNPEGLWQWMDGLREQGVESLAIPHNSNGSNGQMFTLTNWAG
;
A
#
# COMPACT_ATOMS: atom_id res chain seq x y z
N HIS A 1 -0.42 -0.50 -0.12
CA HIS A 1 0.07 0.30 -1.27
C HIS A 1 1.12 1.34 -0.90
N ALA A 2 1.00 2.10 0.23
CA ALA A 2 1.98 3.13 0.58
C ALA A 2 3.43 2.61 0.60
N MET A 3 3.68 1.44 1.19
CA MET A 3 4.99 0.80 1.20
C MET A 3 5.47 0.50 -0.23
N LEU A 4 4.66 -0.18 -1.04
CA LEU A 4 5.07 -0.57 -2.39
C LEU A 4 5.35 0.65 -3.26
N MET A 5 4.50 1.67 -3.22
CA MET A 5 4.71 2.90 -4.00
C MET A 5 5.92 3.69 -3.50
N GLY A 6 6.16 3.71 -2.20
CA GLY A 6 7.39 4.28 -1.63
C GLY A 6 8.63 3.55 -2.12
N LEU A 7 8.64 2.23 -2.06
CA LEU A 7 9.77 1.42 -2.54
C LEU A 7 9.98 1.52 -4.06
N VAL A 8 8.91 1.68 -4.86
CA VAL A 8 9.04 1.98 -6.30
C VAL A 8 9.73 3.32 -6.53
N LYS A 9 9.38 4.35 -5.75
CA LYS A 9 10.04 5.67 -5.79
C LYS A 9 11.52 5.55 -5.43
N GLU A 10 11.84 4.81 -4.36
CA GLU A 10 13.22 4.57 -3.94
C GLU A 10 14.00 3.72 -4.96
N ALA A 11 13.37 2.72 -5.58
CA ALA A 11 14.00 1.94 -6.64
C ALA A 11 14.39 2.79 -7.84
N ALA A 12 13.57 3.79 -8.20
CA ALA A 12 13.84 4.73 -9.29
C ALA A 12 14.94 5.76 -8.97
N ASP A 13 15.26 5.95 -7.70
CA ASP A 13 16.36 6.80 -7.24
C ASP A 13 17.61 5.95 -7.01
N THR A 14 18.50 5.91 -7.99
CA THR A 14 19.74 5.10 -7.93
C THR A 14 20.71 5.54 -6.82
N SER A 15 20.46 6.64 -6.14
CA SER A 15 21.21 7.08 -4.95
C SER A 15 20.65 6.52 -3.64
N SER A 16 19.42 5.99 -3.65
CA SER A 16 18.78 5.46 -2.46
C SER A 16 19.41 4.15 -1.98
N GLU A 17 19.22 3.85 -0.70
CA GLU A 17 19.66 2.57 -0.13
C GLU A 17 18.91 1.39 -0.75
N PHE A 18 17.60 1.54 -0.95
CA PHE A 18 16.75 0.48 -1.51
C PHE A 18 17.12 0.15 -2.96
N SER A 19 17.59 1.12 -3.75
CA SER A 19 17.99 0.89 -5.15
C SER A 19 19.12 -0.13 -5.32
N ARG A 20 19.84 -0.45 -4.24
CA ARG A 20 20.95 -1.42 -4.26
C ARG A 20 20.51 -2.87 -4.16
N TYR A 21 19.23 -3.13 -3.85
CA TYR A 21 18.69 -4.48 -3.84
C TYR A 21 18.39 -4.95 -5.27
N ASP A 22 18.68 -6.19 -5.57
CA ASP A 22 18.43 -6.79 -6.90
C ASP A 22 16.99 -6.63 -7.36
N VAL A 23 16.04 -6.67 -6.43
CA VAL A 23 14.63 -6.48 -6.69
C VAL A 23 14.29 -5.08 -7.22
N ALA A 24 15.12 -4.08 -6.97
CA ALA A 24 14.93 -2.70 -7.41
C ALA A 24 15.45 -2.46 -8.85
N GLU A 25 16.42 -3.25 -9.31
CA GLU A 25 17.08 -3.06 -10.62
C GLU A 25 16.10 -2.89 -11.80
N PRO A 26 15.04 -3.71 -11.94
CA PRO A 26 14.10 -3.57 -13.04
C PRO A 26 13.30 -2.26 -13.06
N LEU A 27 13.38 -1.46 -12.01
CA LEU A 27 12.64 -0.20 -11.84
C LEU A 27 13.54 1.04 -11.89
N HIS A 28 14.85 0.90 -12.06
CA HIS A 28 15.79 2.03 -12.11
C HIS A 28 15.47 3.06 -13.21
N ASP A 29 14.88 2.63 -14.31
CA ASP A 29 14.52 3.46 -15.45
C ASP A 29 13.03 3.86 -15.51
N ILE A 30 12.26 3.56 -14.47
CA ILE A 30 10.79 3.77 -14.50
C ILE A 30 10.38 5.20 -14.78
N ASN A 31 11.23 6.17 -14.39
CA ASN A 31 11.04 7.60 -14.63
C ASN A 31 11.70 8.09 -15.93
N ALA A 32 12.42 7.22 -16.66
CA ALA A 32 13.05 7.62 -17.92
C ALA A 32 11.98 7.97 -18.97
N PRO A 33 12.24 8.99 -19.82
CA PRO A 33 11.38 9.29 -20.96
C PRO A 33 11.17 8.04 -21.80
N ASN A 34 9.93 7.63 -21.97
CA ASN A 34 9.59 6.38 -22.61
C ASN A 34 8.69 6.63 -23.81
N ASN A 35 9.12 6.11 -24.96
CA ASN A 35 8.21 5.91 -26.08
C ASN A 35 7.23 4.81 -25.69
N MET A 36 6.02 5.17 -25.34
CA MET A 36 4.93 4.27 -24.92
C MET A 36 4.62 3.27 -26.06
N ASN A 37 5.48 2.28 -26.24
CA ASN A 37 5.24 1.17 -27.16
C ASN A 37 4.88 -0.10 -26.39
N ILE A 38 4.31 -1.07 -27.07
CA ILE A 38 3.82 -2.31 -26.47
C ILE A 38 4.92 -3.10 -25.75
N PHE A 39 6.15 -3.07 -26.24
CA PHE A 39 7.27 -3.81 -25.65
C PHE A 39 7.71 -3.20 -24.31
N SER A 40 7.77 -1.86 -24.21
CA SER A 40 8.08 -1.19 -22.97
C SER A 40 6.95 -1.33 -21.94
N LEU A 41 5.70 -1.37 -22.37
CA LEU A 41 4.56 -1.65 -21.48
C LEU A 41 4.63 -3.07 -20.92
N LEU A 42 4.94 -4.07 -21.75
CA LEU A 42 5.09 -5.46 -21.32
C LEU A 42 6.27 -5.65 -20.38
N SER A 43 7.45 -5.06 -20.67
CA SER A 43 8.62 -5.14 -19.79
C SER A 43 8.37 -4.50 -18.42
N ARG A 44 7.67 -3.37 -18.37
CA ARG A 44 7.27 -2.74 -17.09
C ARG A 44 6.25 -3.58 -16.33
N GLY A 45 5.27 -4.17 -17.03
CA GLY A 45 4.32 -5.10 -16.40
C GLY A 45 5.04 -6.31 -15.80
N GLN A 46 6.04 -6.85 -16.48
CA GLN A 46 6.87 -7.94 -15.97
C GLN A 46 7.73 -7.48 -14.76
N ALA A 47 8.35 -6.29 -14.85
CA ALA A 47 9.11 -5.72 -13.74
C ALA A 47 8.26 -5.60 -12.46
N PHE A 48 7.05 -5.06 -12.55
CA PHE A 48 6.13 -5.00 -11.42
C PHE A 48 5.68 -6.39 -10.94
N GLY A 49 5.47 -7.33 -11.87
CA GLY A 49 5.10 -8.72 -11.55
C GLY A 49 6.15 -9.47 -10.75
N THR A 50 7.43 -9.13 -10.89
CA THR A 50 8.54 -9.69 -10.12
C THR A 50 8.88 -8.88 -8.86
N PHE A 51 8.72 -7.56 -8.93
CA PHE A 51 9.04 -6.63 -7.84
C PHE A 51 8.18 -6.90 -6.60
N ILE A 52 6.86 -6.99 -6.75
CA ILE A 52 5.96 -7.17 -5.61
C ILE A 52 6.26 -8.46 -4.83
N PRO A 53 6.30 -9.64 -5.46
CA PRO A 53 6.68 -10.88 -4.76
C PRO A 53 8.09 -10.84 -4.20
N GLY A 54 9.04 -10.22 -4.90
CA GLY A 54 10.42 -10.07 -4.44
C GLY A 54 10.54 -9.22 -3.17
N VAL A 55 9.84 -8.09 -3.11
CA VAL A 55 9.80 -7.26 -1.90
C VAL A 55 9.14 -8.00 -0.74
N LEU A 56 8.01 -8.68 -0.98
CA LEU A 56 7.33 -9.43 0.07
C LEU A 56 8.20 -10.57 0.59
N GLY A 57 8.84 -11.34 -0.29
CA GLY A 57 9.78 -12.40 0.07
C GLY A 57 10.96 -11.86 0.86
N GLY A 58 11.62 -10.82 0.35
CA GLY A 58 12.79 -10.22 0.99
C GLY A 58 12.54 -9.62 2.37
N LEU A 59 11.32 -9.10 2.62
CA LEU A 59 10.92 -8.67 3.97
C LEU A 59 10.64 -9.85 4.91
N LEU A 60 10.13 -10.97 4.38
CA LEU A 60 9.83 -12.16 5.19
C LEU A 60 11.09 -12.94 5.54
N ASP A 61 12.07 -13.04 4.65
CA ASP A 61 13.32 -13.77 4.86
C ASP A 61 14.45 -12.90 5.43
N GLY A 62 14.23 -11.60 5.56
CA GLY A 62 15.17 -10.64 6.14
C GLY A 62 16.28 -10.17 5.18
N THR A 63 16.20 -10.47 3.88
CA THR A 63 17.14 -9.95 2.87
C THR A 63 16.90 -8.47 2.58
N ILE A 64 15.67 -7.96 2.80
CA ILE A 64 15.37 -6.53 2.76
C ILE A 64 15.22 -6.02 4.20
N ASP A 65 15.91 -4.91 4.51
CA ASP A 65 15.85 -4.28 5.83
C ASP A 65 14.44 -3.76 6.16
N ALA A 66 13.79 -4.36 7.16
CA ALA A 66 12.44 -3.99 7.55
C ALA A 66 12.34 -2.57 8.14
N PRO A 67 13.25 -2.10 9.01
CA PRO A 67 13.31 -0.70 9.45
C PRO A 67 13.39 0.31 8.29
N MET A 68 14.20 0.05 7.28
CA MET A 68 14.29 0.89 6.09
C MET A 68 12.95 0.91 5.33
N ALA A 69 12.34 -0.24 5.09
CA ALA A 69 11.04 -0.34 4.41
C ALA A 69 9.93 0.37 5.19
N GLU A 70 9.95 0.32 6.53
CA GLU A 70 9.03 1.07 7.39
C GLU A 70 9.24 2.59 7.26
N ALA A 71 10.49 3.06 7.26
CA ALA A 71 10.81 4.47 7.07
C ALA A 71 10.33 4.99 5.70
N VAL A 72 10.53 4.21 4.64
CA VAL A 72 10.03 4.51 3.30
C VAL A 72 8.49 4.55 3.29
N THR A 73 7.83 3.58 3.93
CA THR A 73 6.37 3.56 4.06
C THR A 73 5.84 4.81 4.75
N LYS A 74 6.47 5.21 5.85
CA LYS A 74 6.12 6.41 6.60
C LYS A 74 6.28 7.67 5.76
N SER A 75 7.38 7.79 5.01
CA SER A 75 7.62 8.92 4.10
C SER A 75 6.55 9.00 3.01
N ALA A 76 6.26 7.90 2.33
CA ALA A 76 5.23 7.84 1.28
C ALA A 76 3.82 8.14 1.82
N TRP A 77 3.52 7.70 3.04
CA TRP A 77 2.25 8.02 3.70
C TRP A 77 2.13 9.51 4.02
N LEU A 78 3.19 10.12 4.53
CA LEU A 78 3.21 11.57 4.78
C LEU A 78 3.06 12.39 3.49
N ASP A 79 3.65 11.93 2.38
CA ASP A 79 3.48 12.57 1.07
C ASP A 79 2.02 12.46 0.59
N THR A 80 1.37 11.32 0.81
CA THR A 80 -0.05 11.12 0.51
C THR A 80 -0.94 12.07 1.32
N ILE A 81 -0.67 12.21 2.63
CA ILE A 81 -1.41 13.13 3.51
C ILE A 81 -1.22 14.58 3.05
N ARG A 82 0.02 14.96 2.74
CA ARG A 82 0.33 16.31 2.23
C ARG A 82 -0.42 16.59 0.94
N ALA A 83 -0.34 15.70 -0.04
CA ALA A 83 -1.01 15.88 -1.32
C ALA A 83 -2.53 16.03 -1.16
N ALA A 84 -3.14 15.26 -0.26
CA ALA A 84 -4.56 15.41 0.06
C ALA A 84 -4.86 16.79 0.67
N ASN A 85 -4.07 17.26 1.63
CA ASN A 85 -4.26 18.55 2.28
C ASN A 85 -4.04 19.72 1.33
N ASP A 86 -3.00 19.65 0.49
CA ASP A 86 -2.66 20.72 -0.47
C ASP A 86 -3.74 20.87 -1.55
N ALA A 87 -4.41 19.77 -1.92
CA ALA A 87 -5.49 19.79 -2.90
C ALA A 87 -6.87 20.14 -2.29
N TYR A 88 -6.99 20.21 -0.97
CA TYR A 88 -8.26 20.51 -0.31
C TYR A 88 -8.66 21.98 -0.46
N LEU A 89 -9.77 22.24 -1.14
CA LEU A 89 -10.34 23.58 -1.35
C LEU A 89 -11.76 23.63 -0.78
N PRO A 90 -11.96 24.14 0.43
CA PRO A 90 -13.27 24.19 1.08
C PRO A 90 -14.37 24.76 0.19
N GLY A 91 -15.47 24.03 0.05
CA GLY A 91 -16.60 24.43 -0.79
C GLY A 91 -16.42 24.22 -2.29
N SER A 92 -15.23 23.81 -2.74
CA SER A 92 -14.93 23.59 -4.16
C SER A 92 -14.42 22.18 -4.46
N PHE A 93 -13.45 21.69 -3.71
CA PHE A 93 -12.86 20.38 -3.90
C PHE A 93 -12.56 19.71 -2.57
N THR A 94 -13.16 18.56 -2.31
CA THR A 94 -12.96 17.80 -1.08
C THR A 94 -12.03 16.63 -1.34
N THR A 95 -11.00 16.51 -0.50
CA THR A 95 -10.03 15.42 -0.51
C THR A 95 -10.03 14.69 0.82
N PHE A 96 -9.60 13.44 0.81
CA PHE A 96 -9.45 12.62 2.00
C PHE A 96 -8.09 11.92 1.97
N ALA A 97 -7.42 11.84 3.11
CA ALA A 97 -6.30 10.94 3.27
C ALA A 97 -6.84 9.49 3.32
N ALA A 98 -6.27 8.63 2.50
CA ALA A 98 -6.71 7.24 2.38
C ALA A 98 -5.55 6.32 2.01
N PHE A 99 -5.71 5.04 2.32
CA PHE A 99 -4.79 4.00 1.85
C PHE A 99 -5.57 2.73 1.50
N GLU A 100 -4.96 1.86 0.71
CA GLU A 100 -5.51 0.55 0.42
C GLU A 100 -4.89 -0.51 1.33
N TYR A 101 -5.75 -1.21 2.05
CA TYR A 101 -5.42 -2.45 2.73
C TYR A 101 -5.72 -3.63 1.83
N THR A 102 -4.73 -4.52 1.67
CA THR A 102 -4.85 -5.77 0.94
C THR A 102 -4.54 -6.93 1.86
N SER A 103 -5.47 -7.84 1.97
CA SER A 103 -5.29 -9.15 2.62
C SER A 103 -5.37 -10.25 1.57
N SER A 104 -4.48 -11.21 1.64
CA SER A 104 -4.50 -12.41 0.80
C SER A 104 -3.72 -13.52 1.48
N SER A 105 -4.17 -14.76 1.34
CA SER A 105 -3.46 -15.98 1.73
C SER A 105 -3.56 -17.01 0.60
N ASP A 106 -2.78 -18.07 0.69
CA ASP A 106 -2.69 -19.09 -0.38
C ASP A 106 -4.05 -19.76 -0.67
N ASP A 107 -4.87 -19.93 0.37
CA ASP A 107 -6.18 -20.63 0.30
C ASP A 107 -7.34 -19.65 0.15
N GLN A 108 -7.11 -18.34 0.18
CA GLN A 108 -8.15 -17.32 0.20
C GLN A 108 -7.93 -16.28 -0.87
N GLY A 109 -9.01 -15.66 -1.32
CA GLY A 109 -8.97 -14.61 -2.33
C GLY A 109 -8.34 -13.32 -1.82
N ASN A 110 -8.05 -12.43 -2.75
CA ASN A 110 -7.60 -11.09 -2.40
C ASN A 110 -8.76 -10.25 -1.88
N LEU A 111 -8.61 -9.72 -0.67
CA LEU A 111 -9.54 -8.77 -0.10
C LEU A 111 -8.91 -7.39 -0.11
N HIS A 112 -9.44 -6.51 -0.94
CA HIS A 112 -8.99 -5.13 -1.06
C HIS A 112 -10.01 -4.18 -0.43
N ARG A 113 -9.53 -3.22 0.36
CA ARG A 113 -10.37 -2.18 0.97
C ARG A 113 -9.65 -0.84 0.97
N ASN A 114 -10.35 0.20 0.57
CA ASN A 114 -9.89 1.56 0.76
C ASN A 114 -10.26 2.01 2.17
N VAL A 115 -9.26 2.27 3.00
CA VAL A 115 -9.45 2.88 4.32
C VAL A 115 -9.33 4.38 4.15
N ILE A 116 -10.41 5.09 4.44
CA ILE A 116 -10.56 6.53 4.22
C ILE A 116 -10.75 7.20 5.59
N PHE A 117 -9.94 8.19 5.89
CA PHE A 117 -10.05 8.97 7.13
C PHE A 117 -10.94 10.19 6.95
N ARG A 118 -11.71 10.51 7.99
CA ARG A 118 -12.60 11.67 8.00
C ARG A 118 -11.85 12.99 7.94
N ASP A 119 -10.71 13.06 8.64
CA ASP A 119 -9.84 14.24 8.68
C ASP A 119 -8.37 13.81 8.71
N SER A 120 -7.47 14.76 8.53
CA SER A 120 -6.02 14.52 8.48
C SER A 120 -5.24 15.02 9.69
N ALA A 121 -5.92 15.48 10.76
CA ALA A 121 -5.26 16.15 11.86
C ALA A 121 -4.44 15.21 12.77
N ARG A 122 -4.87 13.96 12.92
CA ARG A 122 -4.28 12.97 13.84
C ARG A 122 -4.27 11.60 13.21
N LEU A 123 -3.57 11.46 12.08
CA LEU A 123 -3.47 10.17 11.40
C LEU A 123 -2.38 9.28 12.01
N PRO A 124 -2.50 7.94 11.92
CA PRO A 124 -1.44 7.03 12.33
C PRO A 124 -0.15 7.29 11.55
N ALA A 125 0.99 7.06 12.18
CA ALA A 125 2.30 7.31 11.58
C ALA A 125 2.58 6.45 10.34
N VAL A 126 1.98 5.25 10.29
CA VAL A 126 2.03 4.32 9.15
C VAL A 126 0.64 3.70 8.95
N PRO A 127 0.26 3.40 7.69
CA PRO A 127 -0.98 2.69 7.41
C PRO A 127 -0.91 1.24 7.89
N PHE A 128 -2.06 0.71 8.32
CA PHE A 128 -2.19 -0.72 8.61
C PHE A 128 -2.02 -1.56 7.34
N SER A 129 -1.31 -2.66 7.44
CA SER A 129 -0.98 -3.50 6.29
C SER A 129 -1.12 -4.99 6.61
N ARG A 130 -0.98 -5.85 5.60
CA ARG A 130 -0.95 -7.31 5.76
C ARG A 130 0.17 -7.80 6.68
N PHE A 131 1.23 -7.02 6.89
CA PHE A 131 2.31 -7.35 7.84
C PHE A 131 1.87 -7.18 9.29
N ASN A 132 0.82 -6.38 9.55
CA ASN A 132 0.21 -6.25 10.86
C ASN A 132 -0.81 -7.37 11.10
N SER A 133 -1.63 -7.68 10.09
CA SER A 133 -2.55 -8.81 10.09
C SER A 133 -2.93 -9.19 8.67
N GLN A 134 -2.98 -10.48 8.40
CA GLN A 134 -3.54 -11.01 7.15
C GLN A 134 -5.06 -11.18 7.23
N ASN A 135 -5.64 -11.13 8.43
CA ASN A 135 -7.08 -11.22 8.65
C ASN A 135 -7.71 -9.82 8.68
N PRO A 136 -8.81 -9.60 7.96
CA PRO A 136 -9.50 -8.31 7.97
C PRO A 136 -10.02 -7.90 9.35
N GLU A 137 -10.28 -8.85 10.25
CA GLU A 137 -10.65 -8.59 11.65
C GLU A 137 -9.57 -7.78 12.39
N GLY A 138 -8.29 -8.00 12.07
CA GLY A 138 -7.20 -7.20 12.62
C GLY A 138 -7.27 -5.73 12.18
N LEU A 139 -7.70 -5.48 10.94
CA LEU A 139 -7.97 -4.12 10.48
C LEU A 139 -9.14 -3.48 11.24
N TRP A 140 -10.22 -4.23 11.48
CA TRP A 140 -11.38 -3.70 12.22
C TRP A 140 -10.99 -3.32 13.65
N GLN A 141 -10.25 -4.20 14.35
CA GLN A 141 -9.76 -3.93 15.71
C GLN A 141 -8.86 -2.67 15.75
N TRP A 142 -7.98 -2.53 14.76
CA TRP A 142 -7.13 -1.35 14.64
C TRP A 142 -7.94 -0.07 14.40
N MET A 143 -8.96 -0.11 13.52
CA MET A 143 -9.85 1.03 13.25
C MET A 143 -10.68 1.40 14.48
N ASP A 144 -11.16 0.41 15.25
CA ASP A 144 -11.88 0.65 16.50
C ASP A 144 -10.99 1.31 17.55
N GLY A 145 -9.74 0.85 17.70
CA GLY A 145 -8.76 1.49 18.58
C GLY A 145 -8.42 2.93 18.17
N LEU A 146 -8.41 3.24 16.88
CA LEU A 146 -8.27 4.62 16.39
C LEU A 146 -9.51 5.47 16.72
N ARG A 147 -10.71 4.90 16.60
CA ARG A 147 -11.97 5.58 16.93
C ARG A 147 -12.04 5.96 18.41
N GLU A 148 -11.57 5.09 19.31
CA GLU A 148 -11.45 5.40 20.75
C GLU A 148 -10.52 6.59 21.02
N GLN A 149 -9.54 6.82 20.12
CA GLN A 149 -8.63 7.98 20.17
C GLN A 149 -9.20 9.20 19.43
N GLY A 150 -10.44 9.10 18.91
CA GLY A 150 -11.11 10.17 18.16
C GLY A 150 -10.66 10.30 16.71
N VAL A 151 -10.09 9.24 16.12
CA VAL A 151 -9.73 9.18 14.70
C VAL A 151 -10.76 8.35 13.94
N GLU A 152 -11.62 9.04 13.20
CA GLU A 152 -12.72 8.43 12.45
C GLU A 152 -12.26 7.96 11.07
N SER A 153 -12.63 6.75 10.72
CA SER A 153 -12.35 6.16 9.40
C SER A 153 -13.45 5.20 8.97
N LEU A 154 -13.49 4.92 7.68
CA LEU A 154 -14.34 3.88 7.10
C LEU A 154 -13.54 3.04 6.11
N ALA A 155 -13.93 1.78 5.92
CA ALA A 155 -13.30 0.88 4.96
C ALA A 155 -14.30 0.46 3.89
N ILE A 156 -13.97 0.76 2.62
CA ILE A 156 -14.81 0.44 1.47
C ILE A 156 -14.19 -0.74 0.73
N PRO A 157 -14.85 -1.91 0.69
CA PRO A 157 -14.40 -3.03 -0.12
C PRO A 157 -14.49 -2.70 -1.61
N HIS A 158 -13.51 -3.14 -2.38
CA HIS A 158 -13.50 -3.03 -3.83
C HIS A 158 -12.80 -4.23 -4.44
N ASN A 159 -12.88 -4.37 -5.78
CA ASN A 159 -12.23 -5.45 -6.52
C ASN A 159 -12.66 -6.85 -6.07
N SER A 160 -13.97 -7.05 -5.87
CA SER A 160 -14.56 -8.32 -5.39
C SER A 160 -14.35 -9.49 -6.35
N ASN A 161 -14.04 -9.23 -7.63
CA ASN A 161 -13.70 -10.26 -8.64
C ASN A 161 -12.43 -11.06 -8.29
N GLY A 162 -11.52 -10.52 -7.46
CA GLY A 162 -10.33 -11.21 -6.98
C GLY A 162 -10.52 -11.95 -5.65
N SER A 163 -11.72 -11.94 -5.06
CA SER A 163 -11.95 -12.37 -3.68
C SER A 163 -12.39 -13.83 -3.51
N ASN A 164 -12.50 -14.62 -4.56
CA ASN A 164 -13.06 -15.99 -4.53
C ASN A 164 -14.44 -16.06 -3.82
N GLY A 165 -15.26 -15.01 -3.95
CA GLY A 165 -16.56 -14.91 -3.27
C GLY A 165 -16.51 -14.54 -1.79
N GLN A 166 -15.32 -14.31 -1.22
CA GLN A 166 -15.13 -14.14 0.24
C GLN A 166 -15.25 -12.68 0.71
N MET A 167 -15.34 -11.70 -0.19
CA MET A 167 -15.38 -10.27 0.15
C MET A 167 -16.51 -9.91 1.13
N PHE A 168 -17.63 -10.59 1.05
CA PHE A 168 -18.86 -10.33 1.81
C PHE A 168 -19.35 -11.58 2.56
N THR A 169 -18.46 -12.49 2.94
CA THR A 169 -18.83 -13.64 3.77
C THR A 169 -19.32 -13.17 5.14
N LEU A 170 -20.25 -13.94 5.70
CA LEU A 170 -20.80 -13.68 7.04
C LEU A 170 -20.01 -14.37 8.16
N THR A 171 -18.98 -15.14 7.80
CA THR A 171 -18.08 -15.82 8.73
C THR A 171 -16.77 -15.07 8.83
N ASN A 172 -16.10 -15.18 9.98
CA ASN A 172 -14.78 -14.61 10.18
C ASN A 172 -13.74 -15.31 9.30
N TRP A 173 -12.73 -14.58 8.88
CA TRP A 173 -11.61 -15.12 8.11
C TRP A 173 -10.65 -15.94 8.96
N ALA A 174 -10.59 -15.62 10.22
CA ALA A 174 -9.75 -16.32 11.18
C ALA A 174 -10.37 -17.63 11.69
N GLY A 175 -11.57 -17.99 11.28
CA GLY A 175 -12.29 -19.20 11.68
C GLY A 175 -13.34 -18.98 12.73
#